data_782937e7f105c62d63c928c7f7bd894a
#
_entry.id   782937e7f105c62d63c928c7f7bd894a
#
_cell.length_a   1.000
_cell.length_b   1.000
_cell.length_c   1.000
_cell.angle_alpha   90.00
_cell.angle_beta   90.00
_cell.angle_gamma   90.00
#
_symmetry.space_group_name_H-M   'P 1'
#
loop_
_entity.id
_entity.type
_entity.pdbx_description
1 polymer ?
#
loop_
_entity_poly.entity_id
_entity_poly.type
_entity_poly.pdbx_seq_one_letter_code
_entity_poly.pdbx_strand_id
1 'polypeptide(L)'
;DGFRADGDLSKWNGALPLKLNREEYARGSYGNSYSQNDLSAVTWLGWNDKNLCFAARVTDQVIHQVHTGDAMWTQDSIQLLFAADGSDRIREFIIAQTPQGAVVWDQTAKRTVAEARLFANYRNGEFIYELALPWESLGGRCRDAVRRGSLRYAIAINDDDVLVSRRYLERFPNTVVNSRRVAAFPEI
;
A
#
# COMPACT_ATOMS: atom_id res chain seq x y z
N ASP A 1 1.23 23.31 4.79
CA ASP A 1 1.71 23.43 3.42
C ASP A 1 1.64 22.08 2.74
N GLY A 2 1.12 22.11 1.50
CA GLY A 2 0.50 20.95 0.93
C GLY A 2 1.48 19.88 0.45
N PHE A 3 1.44 18.70 1.05
CA PHE A 3 2.03 17.51 0.46
C PHE A 3 1.50 17.34 -0.98
N ARG A 4 2.40 17.13 -1.93
CA ARG A 4 2.10 16.82 -3.32
C ARG A 4 2.53 15.40 -3.62
N ALA A 5 1.63 14.62 -4.20
CA ALA A 5 1.95 13.35 -4.80
C ALA A 5 2.46 13.62 -6.24
N ASP A 6 3.77 13.77 -6.42
CA ASP A 6 4.43 14.15 -7.67
C ASP A 6 5.62 13.25 -8.04
N GLY A 7 5.90 12.23 -7.23
CA GLY A 7 6.96 11.24 -7.45
C GLY A 7 8.33 11.67 -6.92
N ASP A 8 8.47 12.83 -6.34
CA ASP A 8 9.71 13.25 -5.68
C ASP A 8 9.79 12.66 -4.27
N LEU A 9 10.51 11.56 -4.13
CA LEU A 9 10.71 10.89 -2.84
C LEU A 9 11.69 11.62 -1.91
N SER A 10 12.36 12.68 -2.33
CA SER A 10 13.29 13.43 -1.48
C SER A 10 12.62 14.05 -0.25
N LYS A 11 11.34 14.36 -0.34
CA LYS A 11 10.53 14.89 0.77
C LYS A 11 10.32 13.89 1.91
N TRP A 12 10.62 12.61 1.67
CA TRP A 12 10.57 11.54 2.67
C TRP A 12 11.91 11.31 3.39
N ASN A 13 12.94 12.12 3.08
CA ASN A 13 14.26 12.05 3.66
C ASN A 13 14.22 12.29 5.14
N GLY A 14 13.95 11.76 6.04
CA GLY A 14 13.78 11.95 7.48
C GLY A 14 12.66 11.11 8.07
N ALA A 15 11.82 10.51 7.24
CA ALA A 15 10.83 9.54 7.66
C ALA A 15 11.48 8.15 7.76
N LEU A 16 11.06 7.36 8.75
CA LEU A 16 11.53 6.00 8.89
C LEU A 16 10.92 5.11 7.80
N PRO A 17 11.75 4.44 6.97
CA PRO A 17 11.23 3.55 5.94
C PRO A 17 10.86 2.18 6.53
N LEU A 18 9.79 1.61 6.02
CA LEU A 18 9.53 0.17 6.11
C LEU A 18 10.11 -0.51 4.87
N LYS A 19 11.05 -1.43 5.06
CA LYS A 19 11.68 -2.20 3.98
C LYS A 19 11.07 -3.60 3.90
N LEU A 20 10.59 -3.95 2.72
CA LEU A 20 10.04 -5.26 2.37
C LEU A 20 10.95 -5.88 1.30
N ASN A 21 12.12 -6.36 1.70
CA ASN A 21 13.19 -6.84 0.82
C ASN A 21 13.85 -8.13 1.34
N ARG A 22 13.11 -8.95 2.09
CA ARG A 22 13.60 -10.21 2.64
C ARG A 22 12.63 -11.34 2.33
N GLU A 23 13.17 -12.53 2.19
CA GLU A 23 12.38 -13.75 1.96
C GLU A 23 11.30 -13.96 3.04
N GLU A 24 11.57 -13.58 4.28
CA GLU A 24 10.61 -13.69 5.37
C GLU A 24 9.31 -12.89 5.17
N TYR A 25 9.29 -11.93 4.23
CA TYR A 25 8.11 -11.15 3.86
C TYR A 25 7.40 -11.69 2.62
N ALA A 26 8.06 -12.56 1.86
CA ALA A 26 7.54 -13.13 0.64
C ALA A 26 6.44 -14.18 0.94
N ARG A 27 5.34 -14.09 0.19
CA ARG A 27 4.17 -14.96 0.32
C ARG A 27 3.64 -15.34 -1.05
N GLY A 28 2.96 -16.48 -1.10
CA GLY A 28 2.40 -17.02 -2.33
C GLY A 28 3.36 -17.94 -3.05
N SER A 29 3.39 -17.89 -4.36
CA SER A 29 4.04 -18.89 -5.20
C SER A 29 5.53 -18.64 -5.49
N TYR A 30 6.27 -18.05 -4.56
CA TYR A 30 7.73 -17.91 -4.71
C TYR A 30 8.48 -19.25 -4.68
N GLY A 31 7.90 -20.28 -4.09
CA GLY A 31 8.64 -21.51 -3.82
C GLY A 31 9.87 -21.20 -2.94
N ASN A 32 11.04 -21.68 -3.37
CA ASN A 32 12.33 -21.40 -2.73
C ASN A 32 13.15 -20.33 -3.50
N SER A 33 12.50 -19.48 -4.29
CA SER A 33 13.17 -18.62 -5.27
C SER A 33 12.85 -17.14 -5.12
N TYR A 34 12.59 -16.64 -3.92
CA TYR A 34 12.45 -15.22 -3.70
C TYR A 34 13.72 -14.46 -4.08
N SER A 35 13.59 -13.38 -4.82
CA SER A 35 14.65 -12.45 -5.16
C SER A 35 14.22 -11.02 -4.91
N GLN A 36 15.02 -10.26 -4.17
CA GLN A 36 14.75 -8.84 -3.99
C GLN A 36 14.89 -8.00 -5.28
N ASN A 37 15.54 -8.54 -6.32
CA ASN A 37 15.65 -7.91 -7.63
C ASN A 37 14.40 -8.17 -8.49
N ASP A 38 13.60 -9.14 -8.12
CA ASP A 38 12.32 -9.49 -8.73
C ASP A 38 11.20 -8.67 -8.08
N LEU A 39 11.02 -8.83 -6.77
CA LEU A 39 10.09 -8.00 -6.01
C LEU A 39 10.69 -7.53 -4.70
N SER A 40 10.74 -6.22 -4.51
CA SER A 40 11.06 -5.62 -3.21
C SER A 40 10.42 -4.24 -3.10
N ALA A 41 10.25 -3.75 -1.86
CA ALA A 41 9.69 -2.44 -1.66
C ALA A 41 10.34 -1.70 -0.49
N VAL A 42 10.42 -0.38 -0.63
CA VAL A 42 10.66 0.56 0.47
C VAL A 42 9.47 1.48 0.54
N THR A 43 8.84 1.59 1.71
CA THR A 43 7.63 2.39 1.89
C THR A 43 7.79 3.36 3.04
N TRP A 44 7.05 4.45 2.98
CA TRP A 44 6.99 5.49 4.01
C TRP A 44 5.54 5.84 4.29
N LEU A 45 5.26 6.15 5.54
CA LEU A 45 3.96 6.61 5.97
C LEU A 45 4.13 7.90 6.79
N GLY A 46 3.25 8.84 6.58
CA GLY A 46 3.23 10.12 7.29
C GLY A 46 1.85 10.75 7.20
N TRP A 47 1.70 11.93 7.74
CA TRP A 47 0.42 12.64 7.71
C TRP A 47 0.58 14.16 7.84
N ASN A 48 -0.46 14.85 7.48
CA ASN A 48 -0.65 16.27 7.75
C ASN A 48 -2.11 16.52 8.20
N ASP A 49 -2.49 17.77 8.34
CA ASP A 49 -3.83 18.12 8.80
C ASP A 49 -4.96 17.65 7.88
N LYS A 50 -4.69 17.44 6.59
CA LYS A 50 -5.69 17.09 5.58
C LYS A 50 -5.65 15.62 5.18
N ASN A 51 -4.47 15.00 5.20
CA ASN A 51 -4.26 13.70 4.58
C ASN A 51 -3.41 12.77 5.44
N LEU A 52 -3.68 11.47 5.31
CA LEU A 52 -2.67 10.45 5.44
C LEU A 52 -1.83 10.46 4.17
N CYS A 53 -0.52 10.45 4.30
CA CYS A 53 0.43 10.46 3.19
C CYS A 53 1.19 9.14 3.17
N PHE A 54 1.35 8.56 1.99
CA PHE A 54 2.08 7.32 1.80
C PHE A 54 2.98 7.44 0.59
N ALA A 55 4.14 6.80 0.63
CA ALA A 55 4.97 6.61 -0.54
C ALA A 55 5.51 5.19 -0.59
N ALA A 56 5.81 4.74 -1.80
CA ALA A 56 6.51 3.48 -2.02
C ALA A 56 7.43 3.59 -3.23
N ARG A 57 8.57 2.90 -3.14
CA ARG A 57 9.41 2.52 -4.25
C ARG A 57 9.38 0.99 -4.29
N VAL A 58 8.84 0.44 -5.35
CA VAL A 58 8.70 -0.99 -5.58
C VAL A 58 9.59 -1.38 -6.74
N THR A 59 10.53 -2.30 -6.50
CA THR A 59 11.27 -2.98 -7.56
C THR A 59 10.40 -4.11 -8.09
N ASP A 60 10.23 -4.16 -9.40
CA ASP A 60 9.43 -5.15 -10.09
C ASP A 60 9.91 -5.23 -11.54
N GLN A 61 10.06 -6.43 -12.08
CA GLN A 61 10.58 -6.64 -13.43
C GLN A 61 9.50 -6.67 -14.50
N VAL A 62 8.29 -7.09 -14.13
CA VAL A 62 7.15 -7.24 -15.03
C VAL A 62 5.95 -6.53 -14.45
N ILE A 63 5.37 -5.62 -15.21
CA ILE A 63 4.19 -4.88 -14.77
C ILE A 63 2.95 -5.45 -15.41
N HIS A 64 2.06 -5.98 -14.61
CA HIS A 64 0.78 -6.50 -15.06
C HIS A 64 -0.38 -6.05 -14.17
N GLN A 65 -1.08 -5.00 -14.61
CA GLN A 65 -2.28 -4.50 -13.94
C GLN A 65 -3.32 -4.08 -14.97
N VAL A 66 -4.26 -4.96 -15.25
CA VAL A 66 -5.38 -4.71 -16.18
C VAL A 66 -6.73 -4.69 -15.47
N HIS A 67 -6.78 -5.15 -14.23
CA HIS A 67 -8.02 -5.18 -13.44
C HIS A 67 -8.35 -3.80 -12.86
N THR A 68 -9.63 -3.60 -12.60
CA THR A 68 -10.18 -2.41 -11.94
C THR A 68 -11.10 -2.83 -10.79
N GLY A 69 -11.40 -1.90 -9.89
CA GLY A 69 -12.32 -2.14 -8.78
C GLY A 69 -11.87 -3.26 -7.86
N ASP A 70 -12.79 -4.13 -7.50
CA ASP A 70 -12.58 -5.20 -6.51
C ASP A 70 -11.45 -6.16 -6.86
N ALA A 71 -11.13 -6.34 -8.13
CA ALA A 71 -10.14 -7.30 -8.59
C ALA A 71 -8.71 -6.72 -8.66
N MET A 72 -8.49 -5.44 -8.41
CA MET A 72 -7.16 -4.82 -8.51
C MET A 72 -6.11 -5.50 -7.64
N TRP A 73 -6.48 -6.06 -6.50
CA TRP A 73 -5.55 -6.73 -5.57
C TRP A 73 -4.98 -8.04 -6.12
N THR A 74 -5.54 -8.57 -7.19
CA THR A 74 -5.06 -9.84 -7.78
C THR A 74 -3.86 -9.66 -8.69
N GLN A 75 -3.50 -8.41 -9.02
CA GLN A 75 -2.39 -8.05 -9.90
C GLN A 75 -1.53 -6.96 -9.23
N ASP A 76 -0.59 -6.36 -9.95
CA ASP A 76 0.37 -5.39 -9.41
C ASP A 76 -0.32 -4.22 -8.73
N SER A 77 -0.25 -4.19 -7.45
CA SER A 77 -0.94 -3.20 -6.62
C SER A 77 -0.38 -3.14 -5.21
N ILE A 78 -0.76 -2.12 -4.49
CA ILE A 78 -0.47 -2.03 -3.06
C ILE A 78 -1.79 -2.02 -2.29
N GLN A 79 -1.95 -2.94 -1.34
CA GLN A 79 -3.05 -2.93 -0.37
C GLN A 79 -2.60 -2.22 0.91
N LEU A 80 -3.37 -1.25 1.34
CA LEU A 80 -3.16 -0.47 2.57
C LEU A 80 -4.36 -0.69 3.49
N LEU A 81 -4.12 -1.23 4.67
CA LEU A 81 -5.15 -1.49 5.68
C LEU A 81 -4.89 -0.63 6.90
N PHE A 82 -5.94 0.00 7.40
CA PHE A 82 -5.88 0.85 8.58
C PHE A 82 -6.99 0.48 9.56
N ALA A 83 -6.68 0.52 10.85
CA ALA A 83 -7.66 0.39 11.91
C ALA A 83 -7.31 1.37 13.05
N ALA A 84 -8.32 2.06 13.57
CA ALA A 84 -8.16 2.86 14.77
C ALA A 84 -8.05 1.94 16.00
N ASP A 85 -7.33 2.38 17.01
CA ASP A 85 -7.23 1.67 18.28
C ASP A 85 -8.61 1.34 18.88
N GLY A 86 -8.74 0.13 19.41
CA GLY A 86 -10.00 -0.37 19.97
C GLY A 86 -11.12 -0.60 18.95
N SER A 87 -10.79 -0.63 17.65
CA SER A 87 -11.76 -0.86 16.58
C SER A 87 -11.39 -2.09 15.75
N ASP A 88 -12.35 -3.00 15.57
CA ASP A 88 -12.23 -4.12 14.61
C ASP A 88 -12.58 -3.69 13.17
N ARG A 89 -12.96 -2.43 12.97
CA ARG A 89 -13.31 -1.92 11.64
C ARG A 89 -12.03 -1.58 10.87
N ILE A 90 -11.77 -2.34 9.84
CA ILE A 90 -10.67 -2.12 8.92
C ILE A 90 -11.15 -1.21 7.79
N ARG A 91 -10.31 -0.22 7.43
CA ARG A 91 -10.40 0.52 6.19
C ARG A 91 -9.33 -0.01 5.25
N GLU A 92 -9.73 -0.48 4.10
CA GLU A 92 -8.81 -1.06 3.12
C GLU A 92 -8.86 -0.27 1.82
N PHE A 93 -7.67 0.11 1.35
CA PHE A 93 -7.49 0.79 0.08
C PHE A 93 -6.52 0.01 -0.80
N ILE A 94 -6.83 -0.05 -2.09
CA ILE A 94 -5.93 -0.62 -3.10
C ILE A 94 -5.48 0.52 -4.00
N ILE A 95 -4.18 0.65 -4.21
CA ILE A 95 -3.61 1.62 -5.14
C ILE A 95 -2.88 0.90 -6.25
N ALA A 96 -3.10 1.35 -7.48
CA ALA A 96 -2.46 0.78 -8.66
C ALA A 96 -2.38 1.79 -9.81
N GLN A 97 -1.45 1.53 -10.73
CA GLN A 97 -1.45 2.12 -12.06
C GLN A 97 -2.21 1.18 -12.99
N THR A 98 -3.42 1.53 -13.35
CA THR A 98 -4.25 0.78 -14.30
C THR A 98 -4.09 1.34 -15.73
N PRO A 99 -4.61 0.68 -16.75
CA PRO A 99 -4.64 1.24 -18.12
C PRO A 99 -5.39 2.57 -18.22
N GLN A 100 -6.29 2.86 -17.29
CA GLN A 100 -7.06 4.11 -17.22
C GLN A 100 -6.36 5.19 -16.38
N GLY A 101 -5.19 4.90 -15.82
CA GLY A 101 -4.41 5.80 -14.97
C GLY A 101 -4.27 5.31 -13.54
N ALA A 102 -3.71 6.16 -12.69
CA ALA A 102 -3.52 5.89 -11.28
C ALA A 102 -4.87 5.87 -10.53
N VAL A 103 -5.15 4.80 -9.82
CA VAL A 103 -6.44 4.57 -9.13
C VAL A 103 -6.23 4.30 -7.65
N VAL A 104 -7.06 4.92 -6.82
CA VAL A 104 -7.27 4.58 -5.41
C VAL A 104 -8.65 3.98 -5.26
N TRP A 105 -8.72 2.72 -4.92
CA TRP A 105 -9.95 1.98 -4.71
C TRP A 105 -10.19 1.74 -3.21
N ASP A 106 -11.33 2.17 -2.71
CA ASP A 106 -11.79 1.84 -1.34
C ASP A 106 -12.45 0.48 -1.36
N GLN A 107 -11.73 -0.53 -0.92
CA GLN A 107 -12.21 -1.92 -0.91
C GLN A 107 -13.33 -2.12 0.11
N THR A 108 -13.41 -1.28 1.12
CA THR A 108 -14.46 -1.35 2.15
C THR A 108 -15.78 -0.74 1.64
N ALA A 109 -15.70 0.41 0.97
CA ALA A 109 -16.87 1.12 0.45
C ALA A 109 -17.21 0.75 -1.01
N LYS A 110 -16.38 -0.08 -1.68
CA LYS A 110 -16.56 -0.53 -3.06
C LYS A 110 -16.69 0.62 -4.06
N ARG A 111 -15.77 1.58 -3.97
CA ARG A 111 -15.75 2.76 -4.84
C ARG A 111 -14.35 3.32 -5.07
N THR A 112 -14.17 4.02 -6.15
CA THR A 112 -12.97 4.87 -6.35
C THR A 112 -13.00 6.06 -5.40
N VAL A 113 -11.84 6.40 -4.86
CA VAL A 113 -11.64 7.58 -3.99
C VAL A 113 -11.18 8.74 -4.88
N ALA A 114 -12.13 9.46 -5.44
CA ALA A 114 -11.86 10.54 -6.42
C ALA A 114 -11.14 11.74 -5.77
N GLU A 115 -11.29 11.93 -4.47
CA GLU A 115 -10.66 13.01 -3.70
C GLU A 115 -9.19 12.74 -3.36
N ALA A 116 -8.76 11.47 -3.45
CA ALA A 116 -7.36 11.12 -3.24
C ALA A 116 -6.48 11.62 -4.39
N ARG A 117 -5.22 11.88 -4.08
CA ARG A 117 -4.20 12.18 -5.09
C ARG A 117 -3.18 11.07 -5.09
N LEU A 118 -3.09 10.36 -6.20
CA LEU A 118 -2.12 9.29 -6.41
C LEU A 118 -1.22 9.63 -7.59
N PHE A 119 0.07 9.68 -7.34
CA PHE A 119 1.10 9.56 -8.36
C PHE A 119 1.52 8.09 -8.41
N ALA A 120 1.53 7.49 -9.59
CA ALA A 120 2.07 6.17 -9.84
C ALA A 120 2.79 6.17 -11.18
N ASN A 121 4.07 5.82 -11.20
CA ASN A 121 4.86 5.80 -12.42
C ASN A 121 5.92 4.70 -12.36
N TYR A 122 6.03 3.95 -13.45
CA TYR A 122 7.05 2.93 -13.63
C TYR A 122 8.19 3.46 -14.50
N ARG A 123 9.41 3.31 -14.00
CA ARG A 123 10.59 3.69 -14.74
C ARG A 123 11.81 2.87 -14.29
N ASN A 124 12.54 2.32 -15.25
CA ASN A 124 13.81 1.62 -15.01
C ASN A 124 13.73 0.45 -14.01
N GLY A 125 12.68 -0.34 -14.05
CA GLY A 125 12.51 -1.48 -13.13
C GLY A 125 11.98 -1.09 -11.74
N GLU A 126 11.53 0.16 -11.56
CA GLU A 126 10.96 0.62 -10.30
C GLU A 126 9.62 1.31 -10.51
N PHE A 127 8.68 1.00 -9.65
CA PHE A 127 7.44 1.75 -9.47
C PHE A 127 7.58 2.75 -8.34
N ILE A 128 7.25 4.01 -8.63
CA ILE A 128 7.13 5.05 -7.61
C ILE A 128 5.65 5.34 -7.39
N TYR A 129 5.22 5.19 -6.15
CA TYR A 129 3.89 5.57 -5.69
C TYR A 129 4.00 6.70 -4.67
N GLU A 130 3.15 7.70 -4.80
CA GLU A 130 2.89 8.66 -3.74
C GLU A 130 1.38 8.93 -3.64
N LEU A 131 0.86 8.85 -2.43
CA LEU A 131 -0.55 8.99 -2.13
C LEU A 131 -0.79 10.09 -1.09
N ALA A 132 -1.72 10.98 -1.37
CA ALA A 132 -2.40 11.81 -0.37
C ALA A 132 -3.84 11.31 -0.24
N LEU A 133 -4.15 10.65 0.87
CA LEU A 133 -5.47 10.09 1.16
C LEU A 133 -6.19 10.98 2.17
N PRO A 134 -7.28 11.66 1.79
CA PRO A 134 -8.01 12.53 2.70
C PRO A 134 -8.50 11.80 3.95
N TRP A 135 -8.44 12.47 5.11
CA TRP A 135 -8.92 11.89 6.37
C TRP A 135 -10.39 11.49 6.34
N GLU A 136 -11.19 12.19 5.53
CA GLU A 136 -12.60 11.88 5.32
C GLU A 136 -12.80 10.45 4.75
N SER A 137 -11.88 10.00 3.90
CA SER A 137 -11.91 8.64 3.32
C SER A 137 -11.57 7.56 4.34
N LEU A 138 -10.68 7.87 5.31
CA LEU A 138 -10.31 6.96 6.40
C LEU A 138 -11.32 6.98 7.56
N GLY A 139 -11.98 8.11 7.75
CA GLY A 139 -12.86 8.37 8.87
C GLY A 139 -12.16 9.03 10.08
N GLY A 140 -12.90 9.81 10.85
CA GLY A 140 -12.38 10.62 11.94
C GLY A 140 -11.61 9.84 13.00
N ARG A 141 -12.03 8.60 13.30
CA ARG A 141 -11.32 7.74 14.27
C ARG A 141 -9.87 7.43 13.89
N CYS A 142 -9.57 7.21 12.60
CA CYS A 142 -8.19 6.98 12.14
C CYS A 142 -7.34 8.23 12.28
N ARG A 143 -7.89 9.42 11.98
CA ARG A 143 -7.20 10.70 12.19
C ARG A 143 -6.84 10.93 13.65
N ASP A 144 -7.78 10.67 14.55
CA ASP A 144 -7.56 10.82 15.99
C ASP A 144 -6.56 9.77 16.53
N ALA A 145 -6.60 8.54 15.99
CA ALA A 145 -5.68 7.48 16.36
C ALA A 145 -4.23 7.84 15.96
N VAL A 146 -4.00 8.37 14.76
CA VAL A 146 -2.68 8.86 14.34
C VAL A 146 -2.13 9.92 15.31
N ARG A 147 -2.95 10.89 15.69
CA ARG A 147 -2.54 11.95 16.63
C ARG A 147 -2.13 11.43 18.01
N ARG A 148 -2.65 10.27 18.39
CA ARG A 148 -2.32 9.59 19.66
C ARG A 148 -1.21 8.54 19.49
N GLY A 149 -0.69 8.31 18.29
CA GLY A 149 0.28 7.24 18.02
C GLY A 149 -0.31 5.84 18.18
N SER A 150 -1.60 5.66 17.87
CA SER A 150 -2.31 4.39 18.03
C SER A 150 -3.03 3.92 16.76
N LEU A 151 -2.70 4.48 15.60
CA LEU A 151 -3.20 3.96 14.32
C LEU A 151 -2.50 2.64 14.00
N ARG A 152 -3.28 1.63 13.70
CA ARG A 152 -2.78 0.33 13.25
C ARG A 152 -2.77 0.27 11.73
N TYR A 153 -1.69 -0.30 11.19
CA TYR A 153 -1.43 -0.30 9.76
C TYR A 153 -0.87 -1.64 9.29
N ALA A 154 -1.37 -2.10 8.16
CA ALA A 154 -0.80 -3.26 7.46
C ALA A 154 -0.71 -2.98 5.96
N ILE A 155 0.24 -3.63 5.29
CA ILE A 155 0.53 -3.44 3.88
C ILE A 155 0.81 -4.77 3.20
N ALA A 156 0.33 -4.93 1.97
CA ALA A 156 0.81 -5.93 1.02
C ALA A 156 1.18 -5.26 -0.31
N ILE A 157 2.30 -5.69 -0.87
CA ILE A 157 2.72 -5.37 -2.23
C ILE A 157 2.41 -6.61 -3.07
N ASN A 158 1.43 -6.52 -3.94
CA ASN A 158 1.01 -7.61 -4.82
C ASN A 158 1.81 -7.58 -6.13
N ASP A 159 2.11 -8.76 -6.64
CA ASP A 159 2.90 -9.00 -7.83
C ASP A 159 2.25 -10.10 -8.68
N ASP A 160 2.11 -9.85 -9.98
CA ASP A 160 1.54 -10.78 -10.96
C ASP A 160 2.36 -10.78 -12.25
N ASP A 161 3.25 -11.73 -12.38
CA ASP A 161 4.07 -11.95 -13.58
C ASP A 161 3.34 -12.71 -14.71
N VAL A 162 2.02 -12.61 -14.79
CA VAL A 162 1.17 -13.20 -15.85
C VAL A 162 1.20 -14.73 -15.92
N LEU A 163 2.36 -15.35 -15.74
CA LEU A 163 2.57 -16.80 -15.89
C LEU A 163 2.74 -17.54 -14.57
N VAL A 164 2.79 -16.82 -13.47
CA VAL A 164 3.05 -17.36 -12.13
C VAL A 164 1.84 -17.09 -11.24
N SER A 165 1.50 -18.01 -10.37
CA SER A 165 0.48 -17.76 -9.36
C SER A 165 0.86 -16.55 -8.51
N ARG A 166 -0.15 -15.79 -8.09
CA ARG A 166 0.00 -14.58 -7.30
C ARG A 166 1.09 -14.68 -6.23
N ARG A 167 1.96 -13.69 -6.22
CA ARG A 167 2.98 -13.44 -5.21
C ARG A 167 2.69 -12.13 -4.51
N TYR A 168 3.23 -11.94 -3.32
CA TYR A 168 3.12 -10.66 -2.61
C TYR A 168 4.12 -10.58 -1.46
N LEU A 169 4.45 -9.35 -1.07
CA LEU A 169 5.20 -9.07 0.15
C LEU A 169 4.26 -8.58 1.24
N GLU A 170 4.40 -9.13 2.44
CA GLU A 170 3.62 -8.77 3.62
C GLU A 170 4.52 -8.75 4.86
N ARG A 171 4.55 -7.63 5.58
CA ARG A 171 5.43 -7.47 6.75
C ARG A 171 5.13 -8.46 7.86
N PHE A 172 3.84 -8.67 8.14
CA PHE A 172 3.37 -9.60 9.17
C PHE A 172 2.43 -10.62 8.53
N PRO A 173 2.71 -11.93 8.70
CA PRO A 173 1.90 -12.97 8.07
C PRO A 173 0.42 -12.85 8.40
N ASN A 174 -0.43 -13.01 7.37
CA ASN A 174 -1.88 -13.03 7.49
C ASN A 174 -2.52 -11.72 8.02
N THR A 175 -1.86 -10.58 7.86
CA THR A 175 -2.44 -9.30 8.25
C THR A 175 -3.32 -8.70 7.15
N VAL A 176 -2.91 -8.79 5.90
CA VAL A 176 -3.65 -8.26 4.74
C VAL A 176 -4.41 -9.38 4.06
N VAL A 177 -3.71 -10.46 3.72
CA VAL A 177 -4.27 -11.61 3.03
C VAL A 177 -4.70 -12.67 4.06
N ASN A 178 -5.87 -13.24 3.88
CA ASN A 178 -6.51 -14.31 4.69
C ASN A 178 -7.20 -13.85 5.98
N SER A 179 -6.50 -13.53 7.08
CA SER A 179 -7.16 -13.40 8.38
C SER A 179 -7.54 -11.98 8.77
N ARG A 180 -6.88 -10.97 8.22
CA ARG A 180 -7.13 -9.52 8.52
C ARG A 180 -7.28 -9.23 10.01
N ARG A 181 -6.43 -9.85 10.84
CA ARG A 181 -6.50 -9.69 12.30
C ARG A 181 -5.92 -8.33 12.71
N VAL A 182 -6.78 -7.40 13.07
CA VAL A 182 -6.37 -6.04 13.53
C VAL A 182 -5.36 -6.11 14.67
N ALA A 183 -5.49 -7.05 15.59
CA ALA A 183 -4.55 -7.23 16.69
C ALA A 183 -3.10 -7.54 16.25
N ALA A 184 -2.92 -8.04 15.02
CA ALA A 184 -1.60 -8.30 14.46
C ALA A 184 -1.01 -7.10 13.69
N PHE A 185 -1.78 -6.03 13.49
CA PHE A 185 -1.27 -4.82 12.83
C PHE A 185 -0.35 -4.07 13.80
N PRO A 186 0.82 -3.59 13.35
CA PRO A 186 1.64 -2.71 14.18
C PRO A 186 0.97 -1.35 14.36
N GLU A 187 1.27 -0.71 15.47
CA GLU A 187 0.93 0.69 15.72
C GLU A 187 1.99 1.62 15.10
N ILE A 188 1.56 2.78 14.65
CA ILE A 188 2.38 3.83 14.06
C ILE A 188 2.09 5.18 14.70
#